data_db926ac4fbd9c299d86a73b5e8dc2e72
#
_entry.id   db926ac4fbd9c299d86a73b5e8dc2e72
#
_cell.length_a   1.000
_cell.length_b   1.000
_cell.length_c   1.000
_cell.angle_alpha   90.00
_cell.angle_beta   90.00
_cell.angle_gamma   90.00
#
_symmetry.space_group_name_H-M   'P 1'
#
loop_
_entity.id
_entity.type
_entity.pdbx_description
1 polymer ?
#
loop_
_entity_poly.entity_id
_entity_poly.type
_entity_poly.pdbx_seq_one_letter_code
_entity_poly.pdbx_strand_id
1 'polypeptide(L)'
;MVFHLPRDQRKTATIAGIIGNIIEWYDFALYGFMATVLSSLFFPSDNRTASLLATYGVFAAGFVMRPLGSAVFGWLGDTIGRSKTMLISVAMMALPTVLLGLLPTYALIGIWAPVLLVTIRLIQGLSVGGEFSSSVTYLVETSAPDKRGLSGSMANVGSMLGMLLGSGVATAATSFFNENQLYDWGWRVPFLFGAVLGIIAILLRRHLPHSEHFKRHEREHGRTSPLKEAFTVNGKQTLQGTLFASGYGALFYLTLVYLPNWLSEYTSMELSTAMRINTAATAMMVLLIPFMAWISDRYIRRTRMIALAIAMMAIIILPLQYWMDQDSLLAAIIAQFGLAILIAIPCGVGPATFVELFPTEDRLSGYSVAFNIGLGIVGGSTPMIATWLIDVSGSDISPAYYLIGFALLAIVSMLWITDRSREPLR
;
A
#
# COMPACT_ATOMS: atom_id res chain seq x y z
N MET A 1 33.17 -3.73 -3.33
CA MET A 1 33.48 -2.80 -4.46
C MET A 1 32.20 -2.02 -4.77
N VAL A 2 32.08 -0.78 -4.34
CA VAL A 2 30.86 0.05 -4.52
C VAL A 2 30.83 0.53 -5.96
N PHE A 3 29.99 -0.09 -6.80
CA PHE A 3 29.82 0.31 -8.19
C PHE A 3 28.95 1.57 -8.26
N HIS A 4 29.55 2.68 -8.63
CA HIS A 4 28.82 3.92 -8.91
C HIS A 4 28.26 3.87 -10.33
N LEU A 5 26.93 3.64 -10.45
CA LEU A 5 26.24 3.86 -11.72
C LEU A 5 26.39 5.32 -12.19
N PRO A 6 26.49 5.56 -13.51
CA PRO A 6 26.40 6.90 -14.06
C PRO A 6 25.14 7.63 -13.56
N ARG A 7 25.26 8.93 -13.31
CA ARG A 7 24.21 9.76 -12.69
C ARG A 7 22.86 9.70 -13.44
N ASP A 8 22.92 9.55 -14.76
CA ASP A 8 21.73 9.48 -15.61
C ASP A 8 21.01 8.12 -15.50
N GLN A 9 21.75 7.01 -15.36
CA GLN A 9 21.15 5.70 -15.18
C GLN A 9 20.47 5.56 -13.82
N ARG A 10 20.99 6.19 -12.75
CA ARG A 10 20.35 6.25 -11.44
C ARG A 10 19.03 7.01 -11.49
N LYS A 11 19.02 8.17 -12.14
CA LYS A 11 17.79 8.97 -12.30
C LYS A 11 16.69 8.19 -13.02
N THR A 12 17.07 7.55 -14.13
CA THR A 12 16.14 6.78 -14.95
C THR A 12 15.54 5.60 -14.19
N ALA A 13 16.35 4.86 -13.42
CA ALA A 13 15.86 3.74 -12.60
C ALA A 13 14.96 4.20 -11.45
N THR A 14 15.30 5.33 -10.80
CA THR A 14 14.46 5.92 -9.75
C THR A 14 13.09 6.34 -10.30
N ILE A 15 13.08 7.01 -11.46
CA ILE A 15 11.83 7.45 -12.12
C ILE A 15 10.96 6.24 -12.50
N ALA A 16 11.57 5.18 -13.03
CA ALA A 16 10.86 3.95 -13.40
C ALA A 16 10.18 3.28 -12.19
N GLY A 17 10.89 3.17 -11.06
CA GLY A 17 10.35 2.62 -9.83
C GLY A 17 9.22 3.48 -9.24
N ILE A 18 9.36 4.80 -9.26
CA ILE A 18 8.31 5.72 -8.80
C ILE A 18 7.04 5.58 -9.64
N ILE A 19 7.16 5.53 -10.98
CA ILE A 19 6.00 5.43 -11.88
C ILE A 19 5.26 4.11 -11.72
N GLY A 20 5.98 2.99 -11.57
CA GLY A 20 5.36 1.69 -11.30
C GLY A 20 4.52 1.72 -10.01
N ASN A 21 5.10 2.25 -8.95
CA ASN A 21 4.41 2.40 -7.66
C ASN A 21 3.20 3.34 -7.74
N ILE A 22 3.25 4.43 -8.52
CA ILE A 22 2.10 5.33 -8.70
C ILE A 22 0.88 4.58 -9.21
N ILE A 23 1.04 3.74 -10.24
CA ILE A 23 -0.08 3.05 -10.88
C ILE A 23 -0.63 1.95 -9.98
N GLU A 24 0.27 1.20 -9.36
CA GLU A 24 -0.09 0.15 -8.41
C GLU A 24 -0.96 0.71 -7.28
N TRP A 25 -0.49 1.77 -6.64
CA TRP A 25 -1.17 2.35 -5.48
C TRP A 25 -2.40 3.17 -5.85
N TYR A 26 -2.46 3.75 -7.05
CA TYR A 26 -3.69 4.35 -7.58
C TYR A 26 -4.83 3.36 -7.61
N ASP A 27 -4.62 2.21 -8.24
CA ASP A 27 -5.66 1.21 -8.44
C ASP A 27 -6.16 0.61 -7.12
N PHE A 28 -5.24 0.21 -6.25
CA PHE A 28 -5.60 -0.35 -4.95
C PHE A 28 -6.30 0.66 -4.05
N ALA A 29 -5.78 1.88 -3.95
CA ALA A 29 -6.36 2.93 -3.13
C ALA A 29 -7.74 3.35 -3.63
N LEU A 30 -7.90 3.51 -4.93
CA LEU A 30 -9.18 3.90 -5.54
C LEU A 30 -10.31 2.93 -5.19
N TYR A 31 -10.07 1.62 -5.25
CA TYR A 31 -11.06 0.64 -4.85
C TYR A 31 -11.46 0.80 -3.37
N GLY A 32 -10.47 0.97 -2.49
CA GLY A 32 -10.71 1.20 -1.07
C GLY A 32 -11.49 2.49 -0.80
N PHE A 33 -11.17 3.58 -1.49
CA PHE A 33 -11.88 4.86 -1.36
C PHE A 33 -13.31 4.82 -1.86
N MET A 34 -13.56 4.01 -2.89
CA MET A 34 -14.91 3.85 -3.45
C MET A 34 -15.68 2.68 -2.82
N ALA A 35 -15.19 2.07 -1.72
CA ALA A 35 -15.79 0.88 -1.13
C ALA A 35 -17.26 1.07 -0.74
N THR A 36 -17.62 2.20 -0.16
CA THR A 36 -19.01 2.58 0.17
C THR A 36 -19.92 2.53 -1.05
N VAL A 37 -19.48 3.09 -2.18
CA VAL A 37 -20.26 3.11 -3.42
C VAL A 37 -20.31 1.72 -4.06
N LEU A 38 -19.15 1.05 -4.17
CA LEU A 38 -19.05 -0.29 -4.77
C LEU A 38 -19.85 -1.34 -4.00
N SER A 39 -19.94 -1.24 -2.68
CA SER A 39 -20.71 -2.17 -1.85
C SER A 39 -22.19 -2.19 -2.23
N SER A 40 -22.80 -1.03 -2.45
CA SER A 40 -24.19 -0.91 -2.85
C SER A 40 -24.44 -1.39 -4.28
N LEU A 41 -23.49 -1.19 -5.19
CA LEU A 41 -23.63 -1.51 -6.61
C LEU A 41 -23.36 -2.98 -6.95
N PHE A 42 -22.45 -3.65 -6.22
CA PHE A 42 -22.02 -5.01 -6.53
C PHE A 42 -22.43 -6.05 -5.50
N PHE A 43 -22.66 -5.65 -4.27
CA PHE A 43 -23.05 -6.52 -3.16
C PHE A 43 -24.31 -6.01 -2.44
N PRO A 44 -25.42 -5.73 -3.17
CA PRO A 44 -26.63 -5.23 -2.52
C PRO A 44 -27.15 -6.26 -1.52
N SER A 45 -27.43 -5.80 -0.31
CA SER A 45 -28.00 -6.60 0.79
C SER A 45 -28.81 -5.70 1.69
N ASP A 46 -29.85 -6.25 2.33
CA ASP A 46 -30.59 -5.54 3.36
C ASP A 46 -29.71 -5.22 4.59
N ASN A 47 -28.64 -5.98 4.79
CA ASN A 47 -27.62 -5.72 5.79
C ASN A 47 -26.45 -4.93 5.16
N ARG A 48 -26.35 -3.65 5.51
CA ARG A 48 -25.31 -2.73 5.03
C ARG A 48 -23.89 -3.23 5.35
N THR A 49 -23.70 -3.76 6.57
CA THR A 49 -22.40 -4.31 6.98
C THR A 49 -21.99 -5.50 6.14
N ALA A 50 -22.92 -6.40 5.78
CA ALA A 50 -22.62 -7.53 4.90
C ALA A 50 -22.14 -7.07 3.52
N SER A 51 -22.72 -6.01 2.95
CA SER A 51 -22.27 -5.41 1.69
C SER A 51 -20.85 -4.85 1.78
N LEU A 52 -20.54 -4.14 2.85
CA LEU A 52 -19.20 -3.59 3.11
C LEU A 52 -18.17 -4.70 3.36
N LEU A 53 -18.52 -5.71 4.15
CA LEU A 53 -17.65 -6.87 4.41
C LEU A 53 -17.30 -7.61 3.12
N ALA A 54 -18.28 -7.83 2.24
CA ALA A 54 -18.03 -8.45 0.93
C ALA A 54 -17.08 -7.59 0.09
N THR A 55 -17.28 -6.28 0.04
CA THR A 55 -16.43 -5.35 -0.71
C THR A 55 -15.00 -5.32 -0.18
N TYR A 56 -14.81 -5.21 1.14
CA TYR A 56 -13.48 -5.25 1.75
C TYR A 56 -12.85 -6.64 1.71
N GLY A 57 -13.65 -7.71 1.69
CA GLY A 57 -13.18 -9.07 1.45
C GLY A 57 -12.56 -9.22 0.07
N VAL A 58 -13.16 -8.63 -0.96
CA VAL A 58 -12.59 -8.59 -2.32
C VAL A 58 -11.31 -7.74 -2.36
N PHE A 59 -11.26 -6.64 -1.63
CA PHE A 59 -10.04 -5.84 -1.45
C PHE A 59 -8.90 -6.68 -0.85
N ALA A 60 -9.17 -7.38 0.24
CA ALA A 60 -8.21 -8.27 0.91
C ALA A 60 -7.76 -9.42 0.01
N ALA A 61 -8.67 -10.03 -0.77
CA ALA A 61 -8.37 -11.12 -1.69
C ALA A 61 -7.32 -10.71 -2.74
N GLY A 62 -7.37 -9.47 -3.24
CA GLY A 62 -6.34 -8.93 -4.13
C GLY A 62 -4.95 -8.94 -3.49
N PHE A 63 -4.83 -8.66 -2.20
CA PHE A 63 -3.55 -8.70 -1.49
C PHE A 63 -3.05 -10.13 -1.22
N VAL A 64 -3.96 -11.05 -0.95
CA VAL A 64 -3.61 -12.47 -0.74
C VAL A 64 -2.99 -13.09 -2.00
N MET A 65 -3.34 -12.58 -3.19
CA MET A 65 -2.78 -13.05 -4.46
C MET A 65 -1.34 -12.56 -4.72
N ARG A 66 -0.83 -11.55 -4.01
CA ARG A 66 0.52 -10.99 -4.23
C ARG A 66 1.67 -11.99 -4.09
N PRO A 67 1.75 -12.85 -3.05
CA PRO A 67 2.79 -13.87 -2.96
C PRO A 67 2.77 -14.86 -4.14
N LEU A 68 1.57 -15.26 -4.57
CA LEU A 68 1.40 -16.12 -5.75
C LEU A 68 1.84 -15.40 -7.03
N GLY A 69 1.47 -14.11 -7.15
CA GLY A 69 1.89 -13.24 -8.24
C GLY A 69 3.41 -13.13 -8.35
N SER A 70 4.13 -12.97 -7.23
CA SER A 70 5.59 -12.90 -7.25
C SER A 70 6.24 -14.19 -7.78
N ALA A 71 5.68 -15.37 -7.46
CA ALA A 71 6.14 -16.64 -7.99
C ALA A 71 5.87 -16.78 -9.50
N VAL A 72 4.65 -16.41 -9.95
CA VAL A 72 4.24 -16.46 -11.36
C VAL A 72 5.08 -15.50 -12.21
N PHE A 73 5.23 -14.25 -11.78
CA PHE A 73 5.99 -13.24 -12.52
C PHE A 73 7.50 -13.48 -12.46
N GLY A 74 8.01 -14.11 -11.39
CA GLY A 74 9.38 -14.60 -11.33
C GLY A 74 9.62 -15.64 -12.41
N TRP A 75 8.78 -16.68 -12.49
CA TRP A 75 8.86 -17.72 -13.53
C TRP A 75 8.71 -17.14 -14.96
N LEU A 76 7.76 -16.22 -15.16
CA LEU A 76 7.59 -15.55 -16.45
C LEU A 76 8.85 -14.77 -16.85
N GLY A 77 9.46 -14.05 -15.91
CA GLY A 77 10.69 -13.30 -16.12
C GLY A 77 11.83 -14.17 -16.61
N ASP A 78 11.95 -15.37 -16.06
CA ASP A 78 12.96 -16.36 -16.44
C ASP A 78 12.68 -17.01 -17.83
N THR A 79 11.39 -17.11 -18.20
CA THR A 79 10.98 -17.84 -19.42
C THR A 79 10.92 -16.94 -20.66
N ILE A 80 10.25 -15.78 -20.57
CA ILE A 80 10.01 -14.88 -21.72
C ILE A 80 10.86 -13.60 -21.68
N GLY A 81 11.65 -13.44 -20.60
CA GLY A 81 12.51 -12.31 -20.36
C GLY A 81 11.81 -11.16 -19.62
N ARG A 82 12.57 -10.47 -18.78
CA ARG A 82 12.07 -9.47 -17.80
C ARG A 82 11.34 -8.29 -18.41
N SER A 83 11.82 -7.78 -19.55
CA SER A 83 11.18 -6.64 -20.21
C SER A 83 9.75 -6.95 -20.64
N LYS A 84 9.52 -8.12 -21.21
CA LYS A 84 8.17 -8.56 -21.60
C LYS A 84 7.30 -8.81 -20.36
N THR A 85 7.89 -9.41 -19.34
CA THR A 85 7.20 -9.69 -18.06
C THR A 85 6.75 -8.40 -17.38
N MET A 86 7.58 -7.36 -17.36
CA MET A 86 7.21 -6.05 -16.80
C MET A 86 6.09 -5.37 -17.61
N LEU A 87 6.08 -5.51 -18.93
CA LEU A 87 4.98 -4.99 -19.76
C LEU A 87 3.68 -5.75 -19.49
N ILE A 88 3.74 -7.07 -19.35
CA ILE A 88 2.58 -7.90 -19.00
C ILE A 88 2.04 -7.52 -17.62
N SER A 89 2.92 -7.31 -16.63
CA SER A 89 2.53 -6.87 -15.29
C SER A 89 1.73 -5.56 -15.34
N VAL A 90 2.25 -4.53 -16.04
CA VAL A 90 1.52 -3.25 -16.19
C VAL A 90 0.21 -3.42 -16.93
N ALA A 91 0.19 -4.23 -17.99
CA ALA A 91 -1.05 -4.48 -18.73
C ALA A 91 -2.09 -5.20 -17.85
N MET A 92 -1.65 -6.16 -17.02
CA MET A 92 -2.51 -6.87 -16.06
C MET A 92 -2.95 -6.01 -14.87
N MET A 93 -2.39 -4.84 -14.68
CA MET A 93 -2.92 -3.84 -13.74
C MET A 93 -3.88 -2.87 -14.44
N ALA A 94 -3.44 -2.26 -15.53
CA ALA A 94 -4.18 -1.19 -16.20
C ALA A 94 -5.48 -1.69 -16.86
N LEU A 95 -5.43 -2.83 -17.57
CA LEU A 95 -6.60 -3.37 -18.26
C LEU A 95 -7.71 -3.78 -17.27
N PRO A 96 -7.46 -4.53 -16.20
CA PRO A 96 -8.47 -4.83 -15.20
C PRO A 96 -9.07 -3.59 -14.53
N THR A 97 -8.29 -2.53 -14.28
CA THR A 97 -8.83 -1.27 -13.73
C THR A 97 -9.87 -0.64 -14.66
N VAL A 98 -9.58 -0.61 -15.94
CA VAL A 98 -10.53 -0.14 -16.96
C VAL A 98 -11.76 -1.04 -17.03
N LEU A 99 -11.56 -2.37 -17.05
CA LEU A 99 -12.65 -3.34 -17.07
C LEU A 99 -13.56 -3.20 -15.85
N LEU A 100 -12.99 -2.89 -14.67
CA LEU A 100 -13.79 -2.60 -13.48
C LEU A 100 -14.71 -1.41 -13.71
N GLY A 101 -14.21 -0.31 -14.28
CA GLY A 101 -15.03 0.86 -14.65
C GLY A 101 -16.11 0.57 -15.71
N LEU A 102 -15.96 -0.49 -16.50
CA LEU A 102 -16.93 -0.90 -17.53
C LEU A 102 -17.89 -1.99 -17.05
N LEU A 103 -17.66 -2.55 -15.82
CA LEU A 103 -18.51 -3.65 -15.33
C LEU A 103 -19.98 -3.23 -15.22
N PRO A 104 -20.91 -4.12 -15.65
CA PRO A 104 -22.32 -3.99 -15.30
C PRO A 104 -22.51 -4.22 -13.79
N THR A 105 -23.43 -3.48 -13.19
CA THR A 105 -23.76 -3.61 -11.75
C THR A 105 -24.63 -4.84 -11.48
N TYR A 106 -24.82 -5.15 -10.20
CA TYR A 106 -25.69 -6.26 -9.76
C TYR A 106 -27.11 -6.13 -10.30
N ALA A 107 -27.64 -4.91 -10.40
CA ALA A 107 -28.98 -4.66 -10.93
C ALA A 107 -29.15 -5.09 -12.40
N LEU A 108 -28.06 -5.14 -13.17
CA LEU A 108 -28.08 -5.50 -14.60
C LEU A 108 -27.83 -7.00 -14.85
N ILE A 109 -26.86 -7.60 -14.14
CA ILE A 109 -26.39 -8.97 -14.41
C ILE A 109 -26.42 -9.89 -13.18
N GLY A 110 -26.99 -9.43 -12.07
CA GLY A 110 -27.15 -10.23 -10.85
C GLY A 110 -25.80 -10.72 -10.27
N ILE A 111 -25.76 -11.98 -9.87
CA ILE A 111 -24.58 -12.58 -9.22
C ILE A 111 -23.30 -12.54 -10.07
N TRP A 112 -23.39 -12.39 -11.37
CA TRP A 112 -22.22 -12.28 -12.25
C TRP A 112 -21.44 -11.00 -12.03
N ALA A 113 -22.08 -9.92 -11.53
CA ALA A 113 -21.38 -8.68 -11.23
C ALA A 113 -20.31 -8.84 -10.14
N PRO A 114 -20.62 -9.38 -8.93
CA PRO A 114 -19.58 -9.64 -7.93
C PRO A 114 -18.57 -10.70 -8.38
N VAL A 115 -18.98 -11.76 -9.11
CA VAL A 115 -18.05 -12.78 -9.61
C VAL A 115 -16.99 -12.17 -10.53
N LEU A 116 -17.41 -11.32 -11.47
CA LEU A 116 -16.47 -10.63 -12.36
C LEU A 116 -15.60 -9.64 -11.60
N LEU A 117 -16.16 -8.90 -10.63
CA LEU A 117 -15.40 -7.98 -9.78
C LEU A 117 -14.30 -8.71 -9.01
N VAL A 118 -14.61 -9.82 -8.35
CA VAL A 118 -13.64 -10.68 -7.66
C VAL A 118 -12.56 -11.15 -8.63
N THR A 119 -12.94 -11.67 -9.80
CA THR A 119 -12.01 -12.17 -10.81
C THR A 119 -11.02 -11.09 -11.23
N ILE A 120 -11.52 -9.88 -11.52
CA ILE A 120 -10.69 -8.71 -11.87
C ILE A 120 -9.69 -8.41 -10.74
N ARG A 121 -10.14 -8.37 -9.49
CA ARG A 121 -9.28 -8.07 -8.33
C ARG A 121 -8.22 -9.13 -8.08
N LEU A 122 -8.54 -10.41 -8.29
CA LEU A 122 -7.54 -11.50 -8.20
C LEU A 122 -6.47 -11.37 -9.29
N ILE A 123 -6.85 -11.02 -10.53
CA ILE A 123 -5.91 -10.77 -11.62
C ILE A 123 -4.99 -9.58 -11.30
N GLN A 124 -5.54 -8.48 -10.78
CA GLN A 124 -4.77 -7.33 -10.34
C GLN A 124 -3.79 -7.69 -9.23
N GLY A 125 -4.24 -8.46 -8.23
CA GLY A 125 -3.39 -8.93 -7.14
C GLY A 125 -2.21 -9.78 -7.60
N LEU A 126 -2.41 -10.63 -8.60
CA LEU A 126 -1.33 -11.42 -9.22
C LEU A 126 -0.25 -10.53 -9.86
N SER A 127 -0.60 -9.40 -10.45
CA SER A 127 0.34 -8.55 -11.19
C SER A 127 1.39 -7.84 -10.32
N VAL A 128 1.16 -7.72 -9.01
CA VAL A 128 1.85 -6.78 -8.09
C VAL A 128 2.93 -7.43 -7.20
N GLY A 129 3.27 -8.69 -7.39
CA GLY A 129 3.95 -9.52 -6.37
C GLY A 129 5.34 -9.12 -5.86
N GLY A 130 6.11 -8.23 -6.47
CA GLY A 130 7.49 -7.99 -6.03
C GLY A 130 8.11 -6.66 -6.45
N GLU A 131 7.37 -5.80 -7.11
CA GLU A 131 7.92 -4.58 -7.71
C GLU A 131 8.33 -3.55 -6.63
N PHE A 132 7.53 -3.41 -5.59
CA PHE A 132 7.81 -2.47 -4.50
C PHE A 132 9.09 -2.80 -3.73
N SER A 133 9.23 -4.04 -3.26
CA SER A 133 10.41 -4.48 -2.50
C SER A 133 11.70 -4.43 -3.32
N SER A 134 11.63 -4.76 -4.62
CA SER A 134 12.75 -4.65 -5.54
C SER A 134 13.17 -3.19 -5.77
N SER A 135 12.21 -2.29 -5.93
CA SER A 135 12.44 -0.86 -6.08
C SER A 135 13.14 -0.27 -4.85
N VAL A 136 12.62 -0.57 -3.66
CA VAL A 136 13.21 -0.10 -2.39
C VAL A 136 14.64 -0.63 -2.21
N THR A 137 14.83 -1.94 -2.39
CA THR A 137 16.15 -2.57 -2.24
C THR A 137 17.16 -1.90 -3.16
N TYR A 138 16.80 -1.71 -4.42
CA TYR A 138 17.67 -1.04 -5.40
C TYR A 138 18.02 0.40 -4.98
N LEU A 139 17.02 1.20 -4.56
CA LEU A 139 17.22 2.58 -4.14
C LEU A 139 18.16 2.70 -2.93
N VAL A 140 18.02 1.80 -1.97
CA VAL A 140 18.84 1.81 -0.74
C VAL A 140 20.27 1.31 -1.03
N GLU A 141 20.42 0.22 -1.77
CA GLU A 141 21.76 -0.36 -2.09
C GLU A 141 22.63 0.56 -2.95
N THR A 142 21.99 1.34 -3.84
CA THR A 142 22.71 2.29 -4.72
C THR A 142 22.93 3.65 -4.10
N SER A 143 22.41 3.88 -2.90
CA SER A 143 22.53 5.17 -2.19
C SER A 143 23.84 5.30 -1.42
N ALA A 144 24.21 6.54 -1.10
CA ALA A 144 25.27 6.80 -0.14
C ALA A 144 24.84 6.33 1.27
N PRO A 145 25.78 5.85 2.12
CA PRO A 145 25.46 5.32 3.43
C PRO A 145 24.69 6.28 4.35
N ASP A 146 24.90 7.58 4.21
CA ASP A 146 24.25 8.65 4.96
C ASP A 146 22.90 9.11 4.39
N LYS A 147 22.41 8.50 3.29
CA LYS A 147 21.18 8.88 2.58
C LYS A 147 20.26 7.70 2.26
N ARG A 148 20.45 6.57 2.92
CA ARG A 148 19.67 5.35 2.66
C ARG A 148 18.19 5.52 2.96
N GLY A 149 17.87 6.19 4.08
CA GLY A 149 16.49 6.50 4.43
C GLY A 149 15.83 7.36 3.37
N LEU A 150 16.46 8.48 3.03
CA LEU A 150 15.96 9.38 2.01
C LEU A 150 15.79 8.70 0.65
N SER A 151 16.77 7.88 0.23
CA SER A 151 16.69 7.15 -1.05
C SER A 151 15.56 6.11 -1.03
N GLY A 152 15.48 5.30 0.01
CA GLY A 152 14.43 4.27 0.15
C GLY A 152 13.03 4.86 0.25
N SER A 153 12.88 6.03 0.88
CA SER A 153 11.59 6.71 1.01
C SER A 153 10.98 7.13 -0.33
N MET A 154 11.79 7.29 -1.39
CA MET A 154 11.28 7.67 -2.72
C MET A 154 10.33 6.63 -3.31
N ALA A 155 10.45 5.35 -2.96
CA ALA A 155 9.48 4.33 -3.35
C ALA A 155 8.10 4.63 -2.74
N ASN A 156 8.05 4.98 -1.44
CA ASN A 156 6.81 5.37 -0.77
C ASN A 156 6.28 6.74 -1.21
N VAL A 157 7.12 7.66 -1.62
CA VAL A 157 6.66 8.89 -2.29
C VAL A 157 5.90 8.55 -3.57
N GLY A 158 6.39 7.59 -4.38
CA GLY A 158 5.66 7.08 -5.54
C GLY A 158 4.30 6.47 -5.17
N SER A 159 4.28 5.63 -4.14
CA SER A 159 3.04 5.03 -3.62
C SER A 159 2.04 6.10 -3.15
N MET A 160 2.51 7.11 -2.41
CA MET A 160 1.65 8.22 -1.93
C MET A 160 1.15 9.11 -3.06
N LEU A 161 1.95 9.32 -4.10
CA LEU A 161 1.48 10.02 -5.30
C LEU A 161 0.36 9.23 -6.00
N GLY A 162 0.49 7.90 -6.07
CA GLY A 162 -0.58 7.03 -6.57
C GLY A 162 -1.87 7.14 -5.74
N MET A 163 -1.74 7.04 -4.41
CA MET A 163 -2.87 7.22 -3.49
C MET A 163 -3.47 8.63 -3.57
N LEU A 164 -2.65 9.66 -3.69
CA LEU A 164 -3.10 11.04 -3.84
C LEU A 164 -3.91 11.24 -5.13
N LEU A 165 -3.44 10.67 -6.24
CA LEU A 165 -4.19 10.68 -7.50
C LEU A 165 -5.51 9.92 -7.35
N GLY A 166 -5.50 8.74 -6.75
CA GLY A 166 -6.71 7.96 -6.49
C GLY A 166 -7.70 8.69 -5.59
N SER A 167 -7.23 9.24 -4.47
CA SER A 167 -8.04 10.04 -3.55
C SER A 167 -8.56 11.32 -4.21
N GLY A 168 -7.71 12.02 -4.99
CA GLY A 168 -8.11 13.23 -5.71
C GLY A 168 -9.21 12.98 -6.75
N VAL A 169 -9.08 11.90 -7.53
CA VAL A 169 -10.10 11.54 -8.52
C VAL A 169 -11.39 11.04 -7.86
N ALA A 170 -11.28 10.27 -6.76
CA ALA A 170 -12.45 9.88 -5.96
C ALA A 170 -13.15 11.11 -5.34
N THR A 171 -12.36 12.05 -4.77
CA THR A 171 -12.88 13.32 -4.25
C THR A 171 -13.58 14.14 -5.34
N ALA A 172 -13.00 14.21 -6.52
CA ALA A 172 -13.63 14.89 -7.66
C ALA A 172 -14.96 14.24 -8.03
N ALA A 173 -14.99 12.91 -8.16
CA ALA A 173 -16.22 12.19 -8.47
C ALA A 173 -17.31 12.40 -7.39
N THR A 174 -16.97 12.26 -6.11
CA THR A 174 -17.94 12.45 -5.01
C THR A 174 -18.36 13.90 -4.78
N SER A 175 -17.62 14.88 -5.31
CA SER A 175 -17.91 16.31 -5.16
C SER A 175 -18.65 16.90 -6.36
N PHE A 176 -18.38 16.43 -7.58
CA PHE A 176 -18.98 16.97 -8.80
C PHE A 176 -20.28 16.26 -9.19
N PHE A 177 -20.41 14.98 -8.86
CA PHE A 177 -21.64 14.23 -9.12
C PHE A 177 -22.56 14.29 -7.89
N ASN A 178 -23.85 14.51 -8.12
CA ASN A 178 -24.84 14.30 -7.08
C ASN A 178 -24.98 12.78 -6.81
N GLU A 179 -25.67 12.42 -5.73
CA GLU A 179 -25.77 11.03 -5.29
C GLU A 179 -26.31 10.12 -6.41
N ASN A 180 -27.40 10.50 -7.07
CA ASN A 180 -27.96 9.72 -8.17
C ASN A 180 -26.96 9.54 -9.32
N GLN A 181 -26.30 10.61 -9.75
CA GLN A 181 -25.30 10.55 -10.81
C GLN A 181 -24.11 9.70 -10.42
N LEU A 182 -23.66 9.81 -9.17
CA LEU A 182 -22.52 9.04 -8.66
C LEU A 182 -22.81 7.54 -8.72
N TYR A 183 -23.98 7.10 -8.23
CA TYR A 183 -24.35 5.69 -8.21
C TYR A 183 -24.78 5.15 -9.58
N ASP A 184 -25.37 5.96 -10.47
CA ASP A 184 -25.76 5.52 -11.80
C ASP A 184 -24.56 5.27 -12.72
N TRP A 185 -23.63 6.23 -12.81
CA TRP A 185 -22.51 6.16 -13.74
C TRP A 185 -21.21 6.83 -13.26
N GLY A 186 -21.29 7.85 -12.41
CA GLY A 186 -20.16 8.69 -12.00
C GLY A 186 -19.03 7.91 -11.32
N TRP A 187 -19.36 6.83 -10.61
CA TRP A 187 -18.40 5.94 -9.99
C TRP A 187 -17.42 5.27 -10.99
N ARG A 188 -17.80 5.21 -12.26
CA ARG A 188 -16.97 4.62 -13.32
C ARG A 188 -15.79 5.51 -13.71
N VAL A 189 -15.97 6.83 -13.62
CA VAL A 189 -15.00 7.83 -14.09
C VAL A 189 -13.62 7.65 -13.43
N PRO A 190 -13.50 7.48 -12.11
CA PRO A 190 -12.23 7.19 -11.46
C PRO A 190 -11.50 5.97 -12.02
N PHE A 191 -12.21 4.87 -12.25
CA PHE A 191 -11.60 3.65 -12.78
C PHE A 191 -11.20 3.79 -14.25
N LEU A 192 -12.01 4.46 -15.06
CA LEU A 192 -11.70 4.74 -16.47
C LEU A 192 -10.52 5.71 -16.61
N PHE A 193 -10.33 6.62 -15.66
CA PHE A 193 -9.12 7.47 -15.60
C PHE A 193 -7.84 6.63 -15.43
N GLY A 194 -7.92 5.46 -14.83
CA GLY A 194 -6.84 4.47 -14.77
C GLY A 194 -6.29 4.06 -16.15
N ALA A 195 -7.10 4.15 -17.21
CA ALA A 195 -6.62 3.93 -18.58
C ALA A 195 -5.55 4.94 -18.99
N VAL A 196 -5.73 6.20 -18.64
CA VAL A 196 -4.79 7.28 -18.94
C VAL A 196 -3.44 6.98 -18.26
N LEU A 197 -3.48 6.63 -16.96
CA LEU A 197 -2.29 6.27 -16.22
C LEU A 197 -1.61 5.02 -16.77
N GLY A 198 -2.40 4.00 -17.15
CA GLY A 198 -1.89 2.77 -17.76
C GLY A 198 -1.20 3.03 -19.11
N ILE A 199 -1.78 3.86 -19.96
CA ILE A 199 -1.15 4.25 -21.25
C ILE A 199 0.15 5.00 -21.00
N ILE A 200 0.17 5.98 -20.10
CA ILE A 200 1.36 6.73 -19.72
C ILE A 200 2.47 5.76 -19.24
N ALA A 201 2.12 4.80 -18.39
CA ALA A 201 3.08 3.81 -17.89
C ALA A 201 3.67 2.94 -18.99
N ILE A 202 2.84 2.43 -19.89
CA ILE A 202 3.28 1.59 -21.01
C ILE A 202 4.22 2.40 -21.93
N LEU A 203 3.87 3.64 -22.23
CA LEU A 203 4.70 4.52 -23.07
C LEU A 203 6.05 4.81 -22.40
N LEU A 204 6.07 5.15 -21.12
CA LEU A 204 7.31 5.42 -20.40
C LEU A 204 8.20 4.18 -20.28
N ARG A 205 7.62 3.01 -19.99
CA ARG A 205 8.37 1.75 -19.86
C ARG A 205 8.96 1.26 -21.18
N ARG A 206 8.34 1.54 -22.32
CA ARG A 206 8.91 1.21 -23.65
C ARG A 206 10.24 1.91 -23.94
N HIS A 207 10.48 3.07 -23.32
CA HIS A 207 11.67 3.91 -23.55
C HIS A 207 12.76 3.74 -22.47
N LEU A 208 12.53 2.91 -21.45
CA LEU A 208 13.51 2.71 -20.38
C LEU A 208 14.57 1.66 -20.78
N PRO A 209 15.87 1.97 -20.64
CA PRO A 209 16.93 1.01 -20.91
C PRO A 209 16.88 -0.16 -19.91
N HIS A 210 17.16 -1.37 -20.39
CA HIS A 210 17.23 -2.58 -19.57
C HIS A 210 18.34 -2.46 -18.54
N SER A 211 18.04 -2.60 -17.26
CA SER A 211 19.05 -2.59 -16.21
C SER A 211 19.88 -3.88 -16.24
N GLU A 212 21.16 -3.76 -16.59
CA GLU A 212 22.11 -4.89 -16.62
C GLU A 212 22.39 -5.47 -15.23
N HIS A 213 22.18 -4.71 -14.17
CA HIS A 213 22.40 -5.16 -12.79
C HIS A 213 21.47 -6.30 -12.36
N PHE A 214 20.24 -6.31 -12.84
CA PHE A 214 19.32 -7.40 -12.59
C PHE A 214 19.76 -8.72 -13.23
N LYS A 215 20.45 -8.66 -14.39
CA LYS A 215 20.98 -9.84 -15.09
C LYS A 215 22.15 -10.50 -14.34
N ARG A 216 22.90 -9.74 -13.55
CA ARG A 216 24.10 -10.23 -12.87
C ARG A 216 23.74 -10.94 -11.56
N HIS A 217 22.78 -10.40 -10.81
CA HIS A 217 22.34 -10.97 -9.53
C HIS A 217 21.76 -12.40 -9.69
N GLU A 218 21.11 -12.66 -10.81
CA GLU A 218 20.49 -13.95 -11.13
C GLU A 218 21.50 -15.03 -11.55
N ARG A 219 22.66 -14.64 -12.06
CA ARG A 219 23.72 -15.60 -12.47
C ARG A 219 24.51 -16.13 -11.29
N GLU A 220 24.55 -15.40 -10.19
CA GLU A 220 25.40 -15.73 -9.04
C GLU A 220 24.66 -16.57 -7.97
N HIS A 221 23.32 -16.58 -7.96
CA HIS A 221 22.53 -17.31 -6.94
C HIS A 221 21.61 -18.33 -7.59
N GLY A 222 21.94 -19.60 -7.44
CA GLY A 222 21.19 -20.72 -8.00
C GLY A 222 19.73 -20.77 -7.54
N ARG A 223 18.87 -21.49 -8.28
CA ARG A 223 17.41 -21.64 -8.18
C ARG A 223 16.94 -22.21 -6.83
N THR A 224 16.89 -21.43 -5.76
CA THR A 224 16.17 -21.78 -4.55
C THR A 224 14.85 -21.02 -4.48
N SER A 225 13.82 -21.66 -3.91
CA SER A 225 12.52 -20.98 -3.73
C SER A 225 12.67 -19.82 -2.73
N PRO A 226 12.37 -18.55 -3.13
CA PRO A 226 12.48 -17.40 -2.23
C PRO A 226 11.73 -17.58 -0.90
N LEU A 227 10.58 -18.24 -0.94
CA LEU A 227 9.79 -18.57 0.25
C LEU A 227 10.54 -19.53 1.19
N LYS A 228 11.15 -20.59 0.65
CA LYS A 228 11.88 -21.57 1.47
C LYS A 228 13.09 -20.92 2.16
N GLU A 229 13.85 -20.12 1.43
CA GLU A 229 15.02 -19.40 1.98
C GLU A 229 14.64 -18.40 3.08
N ALA A 230 13.60 -17.59 2.87
CA ALA A 230 13.14 -16.62 3.83
C ALA A 230 12.79 -17.24 5.20
N PHE A 231 12.19 -18.45 5.21
CA PHE A 231 11.79 -19.10 6.45
C PHE A 231 12.87 -20.01 7.05
N THR A 232 13.75 -20.60 6.24
CA THR A 232 14.76 -21.55 6.74
C THR A 232 16.05 -20.88 7.17
N VAL A 233 16.52 -19.87 6.45
CA VAL A 233 17.81 -19.20 6.71
C VAL A 233 17.63 -17.95 7.57
N ASN A 234 16.64 -17.11 7.26
CA ASN A 234 16.41 -15.80 7.90
C ASN A 234 15.10 -15.73 8.69
N GLY A 235 14.64 -16.85 9.27
CA GLY A 235 13.34 -16.93 9.93
C GLY A 235 13.13 -15.87 11.02
N LYS A 236 14.18 -15.53 11.80
CA LYS A 236 14.10 -14.47 12.82
C LYS A 236 13.85 -13.10 12.19
N GLN A 237 14.62 -12.71 11.18
CA GLN A 237 14.50 -11.43 10.50
C GLN A 237 13.16 -11.34 9.75
N THR A 238 12.75 -12.44 9.13
CA THR A 238 11.44 -12.54 8.45
C THR A 238 10.30 -12.34 9.44
N LEU A 239 10.35 -12.97 10.61
CA LEU A 239 9.34 -12.77 11.66
C LEU A 239 9.33 -11.33 12.17
N GLN A 240 10.51 -10.75 12.47
CA GLN A 240 10.64 -9.35 12.89
C GLN A 240 10.04 -8.41 11.83
N GLY A 241 10.42 -8.57 10.56
CA GLY A 241 9.90 -7.78 9.46
C GLY A 241 8.39 -7.94 9.27
N THR A 242 7.86 -9.17 9.39
CA THR A 242 6.43 -9.46 9.28
C THR A 242 5.63 -8.79 10.40
N LEU A 243 6.07 -8.88 11.65
CA LEU A 243 5.38 -8.22 12.78
C LEU A 243 5.37 -6.70 12.61
N PHE A 244 6.50 -6.12 12.20
CA PHE A 244 6.57 -4.69 11.89
C PHE A 244 5.63 -4.31 10.75
N ALA A 245 5.70 -5.03 9.62
CA ALA A 245 4.88 -4.77 8.46
C ALA A 245 3.38 -4.94 8.75
N SER A 246 3.00 -5.89 9.62
CA SER A 246 1.61 -6.12 10.03
C SER A 246 1.06 -4.91 10.79
N GLY A 247 1.78 -4.43 11.80
CA GLY A 247 1.34 -3.26 12.55
C GLY A 247 1.37 -1.98 11.72
N TYR A 248 2.45 -1.76 10.96
CA TYR A 248 2.53 -0.65 10.02
C TYR A 248 1.40 -0.69 8.99
N GLY A 249 1.13 -1.87 8.40
CA GLY A 249 0.06 -2.05 7.41
C GLY A 249 -1.33 -1.81 7.98
N ALA A 250 -1.63 -2.33 9.17
CA ALA A 250 -2.91 -2.11 9.83
C ALA A 250 -3.16 -0.62 10.10
N LEU A 251 -2.19 0.08 10.68
CA LEU A 251 -2.27 1.53 10.93
C LEU A 251 -2.41 2.33 9.64
N PHE A 252 -1.67 1.96 8.60
CA PHE A 252 -1.68 2.62 7.29
C PHE A 252 -3.04 2.49 6.60
N TYR A 253 -3.55 1.27 6.43
CA TYR A 253 -4.82 1.05 5.72
C TYR A 253 -6.02 1.58 6.49
N LEU A 254 -6.01 1.50 7.81
CA LEU A 254 -7.09 2.08 8.58
C LEU A 254 -7.08 3.61 8.47
N THR A 255 -5.92 4.25 8.61
CA THR A 255 -5.82 5.73 8.58
C THR A 255 -6.15 6.31 7.20
N LEU A 256 -5.63 5.71 6.12
CA LEU A 256 -5.69 6.34 4.80
C LEU A 256 -6.78 5.77 3.89
N VAL A 257 -7.19 4.52 4.10
CA VAL A 257 -8.15 3.85 3.22
C VAL A 257 -9.52 3.67 3.90
N TYR A 258 -9.52 3.24 5.16
CA TYR A 258 -10.75 2.93 5.87
C TYR A 258 -11.41 4.15 6.52
N LEU A 259 -10.62 5.02 7.15
CA LEU A 259 -11.14 6.15 7.94
C LEU A 259 -12.09 7.08 7.16
N PRO A 260 -11.84 7.44 5.87
CA PRO A 260 -12.80 8.24 5.12
C PRO A 260 -14.16 7.55 4.93
N ASN A 261 -14.16 6.24 4.69
CA ASN A 261 -15.40 5.47 4.58
C ASN A 261 -16.07 5.31 5.95
N TRP A 262 -15.30 5.08 7.01
CA TRP A 262 -15.83 5.01 8.39
C TRP A 262 -16.53 6.30 8.79
N LEU A 263 -15.93 7.47 8.49
CA LEU A 263 -16.56 8.77 8.74
C LEU A 263 -17.90 8.91 8.02
N SER A 264 -18.01 8.43 6.78
CA SER A 264 -19.26 8.54 6.02
C SER A 264 -20.32 7.49 6.37
N GLU A 265 -19.92 6.34 6.92
CA GLU A 265 -20.86 5.24 7.25
C GLU A 265 -21.35 5.28 8.69
N TYR A 266 -20.53 5.77 9.62
CA TYR A 266 -20.81 5.72 11.06
C TYR A 266 -20.95 7.10 11.71
N THR A 267 -20.78 8.18 10.94
CA THR A 267 -21.04 9.56 11.38
C THR A 267 -21.96 10.29 10.40
N SER A 268 -22.39 11.50 10.73
CA SER A 268 -23.19 12.34 9.82
C SER A 268 -22.40 12.99 8.69
N MET A 269 -21.11 12.67 8.53
CA MET A 269 -20.22 13.33 7.56
C MET A 269 -20.47 12.81 6.15
N GLU A 270 -20.65 13.71 5.19
CA GLU A 270 -20.70 13.35 3.78
C GLU A 270 -19.38 12.73 3.30
N LEU A 271 -19.45 11.68 2.46
CA LEU A 271 -18.29 11.01 1.87
C LEU A 271 -17.39 12.01 1.13
N SER A 272 -17.96 13.00 0.45
CA SER A 272 -17.22 14.06 -0.25
C SER A 272 -16.31 14.85 0.69
N THR A 273 -16.79 15.19 1.89
CA THR A 273 -16.03 15.92 2.91
C THR A 273 -14.93 15.04 3.50
N ALA A 274 -15.23 13.79 3.86
CA ALA A 274 -14.25 12.83 4.34
C ALA A 274 -13.12 12.60 3.32
N MET A 275 -13.46 12.48 2.04
CA MET A 275 -12.49 12.32 0.95
C MET A 275 -11.62 13.57 0.75
N ARG A 276 -12.16 14.78 0.87
CA ARG A 276 -11.37 16.04 0.80
C ARG A 276 -10.34 16.11 1.93
N ILE A 277 -10.72 15.76 3.16
CA ILE A 277 -9.81 15.73 4.30
C ILE A 277 -8.70 14.71 4.06
N ASN A 278 -9.04 13.51 3.63
CA ASN A 278 -8.07 12.44 3.33
C ASN A 278 -7.11 12.83 2.19
N THR A 279 -7.63 13.43 1.12
CA THR A 279 -6.80 13.89 0.00
C THR A 279 -5.79 14.95 0.44
N ALA A 280 -6.21 15.92 1.26
CA ALA A 280 -5.33 16.95 1.79
C ALA A 280 -4.26 16.35 2.74
N ALA A 281 -4.63 15.40 3.60
CA ALA A 281 -3.71 14.69 4.48
C ALA A 281 -2.69 13.84 3.68
N THR A 282 -3.15 13.14 2.64
CA THR A 282 -2.28 12.36 1.74
C THR A 282 -1.30 13.27 0.98
N ALA A 283 -1.75 14.44 0.51
CA ALA A 283 -0.88 15.43 -0.12
C ALA A 283 0.23 15.92 0.83
N MET A 284 -0.11 16.17 2.10
CA MET A 284 0.87 16.51 3.13
C MET A 284 1.89 15.38 3.32
N MET A 285 1.46 14.12 3.32
CA MET A 285 2.35 12.96 3.48
C MET A 285 3.40 12.86 2.39
N VAL A 286 3.09 13.21 1.14
CA VAL A 286 4.07 13.22 0.03
C VAL A 286 5.30 14.03 0.37
N LEU A 287 5.13 15.15 1.08
CA LEU A 287 6.22 16.03 1.53
C LEU A 287 6.87 15.55 2.83
N LEU A 288 6.06 15.03 3.76
CA LEU A 288 6.56 14.60 5.08
C LEU A 288 7.40 13.33 4.99
N ILE A 289 7.08 12.37 4.14
CA ILE A 289 7.80 11.10 4.01
C ILE A 289 9.30 11.29 3.78
N PRO A 290 9.77 12.03 2.75
CA PRO A 290 11.21 12.25 2.55
C PRO A 290 11.83 13.09 3.67
N PHE A 291 11.08 14.03 4.26
CA PHE A 291 11.54 14.84 5.37
C PHE A 291 11.79 13.97 6.63
N MET A 292 10.89 13.07 6.97
CA MET A 292 11.06 12.15 8.10
C MET A 292 12.23 11.17 7.88
N ALA A 293 12.40 10.70 6.65
CA ALA A 293 13.54 9.87 6.28
C ALA A 293 14.88 10.62 6.43
N TRP A 294 14.93 11.87 6.02
CA TRP A 294 16.10 12.74 6.18
C TRP A 294 16.43 13.00 7.65
N ILE A 295 15.43 13.22 8.52
CA ILE A 295 15.62 13.34 9.98
C ILE A 295 16.25 12.05 10.53
N SER A 296 15.74 10.89 10.11
CA SER A 296 16.26 9.60 10.56
C SER A 296 17.70 9.35 10.10
N ASP A 297 18.05 9.70 8.88
CA ASP A 297 19.42 9.54 8.37
C ASP A 297 20.44 10.36 9.19
N ARG A 298 20.03 11.49 9.77
CA ARG A 298 20.96 12.41 10.47
C ARG A 298 20.88 12.38 11.98
N TYR A 299 19.69 12.33 12.55
CA TYR A 299 19.48 12.66 13.98
C TYR A 299 19.03 11.50 14.82
N ILE A 300 18.02 10.74 14.36
CA ILE A 300 17.33 9.74 15.18
C ILE A 300 17.49 8.35 14.54
N ARG A 301 17.81 7.34 15.34
CA ARG A 301 17.87 5.95 14.89
C ARG A 301 16.50 5.47 14.40
N ARG A 302 16.48 4.67 13.32
CA ARG A 302 15.27 4.26 12.60
C ARG A 302 14.25 3.55 13.51
N THR A 303 14.71 2.53 14.24
CA THR A 303 13.82 1.72 15.09
C THR A 303 13.19 2.56 16.20
N ARG A 304 13.95 3.48 16.82
CA ARG A 304 13.43 4.39 17.85
C ARG A 304 12.38 5.36 17.30
N MET A 305 12.67 5.94 16.15
CA MET A 305 11.77 6.91 15.53
C MET A 305 10.43 6.26 15.14
N ILE A 306 10.48 5.05 14.55
CA ILE A 306 9.29 4.26 14.21
C ILE A 306 8.52 3.85 15.47
N ALA A 307 9.22 3.31 16.50
CA ALA A 307 8.58 2.87 17.73
C ALA A 307 7.85 4.01 18.45
N LEU A 308 8.47 5.20 18.53
CA LEU A 308 7.86 6.39 19.15
C LEU A 308 6.62 6.86 18.38
N ALA A 309 6.68 6.88 17.04
CA ALA A 309 5.53 7.26 16.22
C ALA A 309 4.35 6.31 16.41
N ILE A 310 4.60 5.00 16.36
CA ILE A 310 3.57 3.97 16.54
C ILE A 310 3.03 3.98 17.97
N ALA A 311 3.88 4.19 18.99
CA ALA A 311 3.42 4.33 20.36
C ALA A 311 2.51 5.55 20.55
N MET A 312 2.85 6.68 19.94
CA MET A 312 2.00 7.86 19.97
C MET A 312 0.66 7.60 19.26
N MET A 313 0.65 6.91 18.10
CA MET A 313 -0.60 6.49 17.45
C MET A 313 -1.44 5.62 18.36
N ALA A 314 -0.86 4.63 19.03
CA ALA A 314 -1.57 3.73 19.96
C ALA A 314 -2.22 4.49 21.13
N ILE A 315 -1.57 5.55 21.61
CA ILE A 315 -2.11 6.38 22.71
C ILE A 315 -3.27 7.25 22.24
N ILE A 316 -3.15 7.88 21.06
CA ILE A 316 -4.12 8.90 20.62
C ILE A 316 -5.30 8.33 19.84
N ILE A 317 -5.19 7.10 19.28
CA ILE A 317 -6.23 6.57 18.38
C ILE A 317 -7.60 6.44 19.08
N LEU A 318 -7.60 5.93 20.31
CA LEU A 318 -8.86 5.73 21.05
C LEU A 318 -9.55 7.06 21.40
N PRO A 319 -8.90 8.04 22.05
CA PRO A 319 -9.51 9.34 22.30
C PRO A 319 -9.92 10.08 21.02
N LEU A 320 -9.16 9.95 19.92
CA LEU A 320 -9.54 10.56 18.66
C LEU A 320 -10.79 9.91 18.06
N GLN A 321 -10.92 8.60 18.14
CA GLN A 321 -12.09 7.90 17.61
C GLN A 321 -13.34 8.22 18.42
N TYR A 322 -13.27 8.28 19.76
CA TYR A 322 -14.35 8.77 20.60
C TYR A 322 -14.79 10.19 20.26
N TRP A 323 -13.83 11.05 19.90
CA TRP A 323 -14.15 12.43 19.53
C TRP A 323 -14.76 12.53 18.14
N MET A 324 -14.31 11.73 17.18
CA MET A 324 -14.89 11.67 15.83
C MET A 324 -16.32 11.11 15.85
N ASP A 325 -16.60 10.15 16.72
CA ASP A 325 -17.91 9.53 16.91
C ASP A 325 -19.00 10.54 17.38
N GLN A 326 -18.58 11.72 17.85
CA GLN A 326 -19.48 12.83 18.21
C GLN A 326 -19.81 13.76 17.03
N ASP A 327 -19.70 13.31 15.80
CA ASP A 327 -19.95 14.09 14.56
C ASP A 327 -19.15 15.39 14.42
N SER A 328 -17.96 15.44 15.02
CA SER A 328 -17.11 16.62 15.02
C SER A 328 -16.22 16.69 13.76
N LEU A 329 -16.50 17.65 12.88
CA LEU A 329 -15.63 17.94 11.73
C LEU A 329 -14.19 18.27 12.16
N LEU A 330 -14.03 19.02 13.25
CA LEU A 330 -12.71 19.37 13.78
C LEU A 330 -11.97 18.13 14.27
N ALA A 331 -12.66 17.20 14.92
CA ALA A 331 -12.09 15.94 15.35
C ALA A 331 -11.61 15.11 14.15
N ALA A 332 -12.41 15.02 13.10
CA ALA A 332 -12.04 14.30 11.87
C ALA A 332 -10.79 14.91 11.20
N ILE A 333 -10.70 16.24 11.10
CA ILE A 333 -9.53 16.93 10.56
C ILE A 333 -8.28 16.64 11.42
N ILE A 334 -8.38 16.85 12.74
CA ILE A 334 -7.25 16.63 13.66
C ILE A 334 -6.80 15.17 13.65
N ALA A 335 -7.75 14.22 13.65
CA ALA A 335 -7.47 12.80 13.59
C ALA A 335 -6.78 12.42 12.28
N GLN A 336 -7.34 12.80 11.13
CA GLN A 336 -6.80 12.43 9.82
C GLN A 336 -5.38 13.02 9.62
N PHE A 337 -5.18 14.29 9.92
CA PHE A 337 -3.87 14.93 9.79
C PHE A 337 -2.88 14.45 10.85
N GLY A 338 -3.30 14.31 12.10
CA GLY A 338 -2.43 13.83 13.19
C GLY A 338 -1.95 12.41 12.95
N LEU A 339 -2.85 11.50 12.58
CA LEU A 339 -2.49 10.12 12.24
C LEU A 339 -1.62 10.06 10.98
N ALA A 340 -1.91 10.89 9.95
CA ALA A 340 -1.10 10.98 8.73
C ALA A 340 0.34 11.46 9.01
N ILE A 341 0.54 12.42 9.91
CA ILE A 341 1.87 12.86 10.34
C ILE A 341 2.65 11.69 10.97
N LEU A 342 2.00 10.95 11.86
CA LEU A 342 2.64 9.85 12.57
C LEU A 342 2.94 8.68 11.64
N ILE A 343 2.02 8.32 10.73
CA ILE A 343 2.24 7.22 9.78
C ILE A 343 3.24 7.60 8.67
N ALA A 344 3.46 8.89 8.39
CA ALA A 344 4.51 9.33 7.48
C ALA A 344 5.91 8.93 7.97
N ILE A 345 6.10 8.71 9.28
CA ILE A 345 7.37 8.26 9.86
C ILE A 345 7.70 6.83 9.42
N PRO A 346 6.91 5.78 9.71
CA PRO A 346 7.20 4.45 9.21
C PRO A 346 7.16 4.37 7.68
N CYS A 347 6.37 5.20 6.98
CA CYS A 347 6.43 5.31 5.52
C CYS A 347 7.78 5.82 5.01
N GLY A 348 8.38 6.81 5.69
CA GLY A 348 9.67 7.37 5.30
C GLY A 348 10.85 6.49 5.69
N VAL A 349 10.83 5.99 6.90
CA VAL A 349 11.96 5.31 7.55
C VAL A 349 11.95 3.80 7.34
N GLY A 350 10.76 3.19 7.25
CA GLY A 350 10.54 1.75 7.13
C GLY A 350 11.24 1.09 5.94
N PRO A 351 11.19 1.64 4.72
CA PRO A 351 11.86 1.06 3.56
C PRO A 351 13.33 0.74 3.80
N ALA A 352 14.11 1.69 4.29
CA ALA A 352 15.52 1.46 4.61
C ALA A 352 15.68 0.48 5.79
N THR A 353 14.80 0.51 6.79
CA THR A 353 14.81 -0.43 7.92
C THR A 353 14.65 -1.88 7.44
N PHE A 354 13.76 -2.15 6.49
CA PHE A 354 13.62 -3.49 5.91
C PHE A 354 14.88 -3.94 5.17
N VAL A 355 15.48 -3.07 4.37
CA VAL A 355 16.70 -3.40 3.61
C VAL A 355 17.88 -3.68 4.56
N GLU A 356 18.00 -2.92 5.65
CA GLU A 356 19.04 -3.08 6.66
C GLU A 356 18.84 -4.29 7.59
N LEU A 357 17.62 -4.85 7.63
CA LEU A 357 17.27 -6.01 8.44
C LEU A 357 17.87 -7.31 7.89
N PHE A 358 17.94 -7.46 6.57
CA PHE A 358 18.34 -8.68 5.88
C PHE A 358 19.79 -8.60 5.34
N PRO A 359 20.54 -9.74 5.37
CA PRO A 359 21.85 -9.82 4.71
C PRO A 359 21.68 -9.69 3.18
N THR A 360 22.76 -9.27 2.48
CA THR A 360 22.72 -8.97 1.03
C THR A 360 22.22 -10.15 0.20
N GLU A 361 22.61 -11.37 0.55
CA GLU A 361 22.31 -12.59 -0.19
C GLU A 361 20.81 -12.86 -0.26
N ASP A 362 20.08 -12.67 0.85
CA ASP A 362 18.66 -13.02 0.99
C ASP A 362 17.74 -11.79 1.16
N ARG A 363 18.29 -10.60 0.99
CA ARG A 363 17.61 -9.33 1.29
C ARG A 363 16.30 -9.17 0.55
N LEU A 364 16.32 -9.39 -0.76
CA LEU A 364 15.14 -9.20 -1.59
C LEU A 364 14.05 -10.21 -1.25
N SER A 365 14.41 -11.48 -1.07
CA SER A 365 13.48 -12.56 -0.73
C SER A 365 12.88 -12.36 0.66
N GLY A 366 13.73 -12.11 1.67
CA GLY A 366 13.28 -11.89 3.05
C GLY A 366 12.40 -10.65 3.18
N TYR A 367 12.79 -9.53 2.57
CA TYR A 367 11.99 -8.31 2.56
C TYR A 367 10.65 -8.54 1.88
N SER A 368 10.65 -9.10 0.66
CA SER A 368 9.43 -9.33 -0.12
C SER A 368 8.44 -10.20 0.64
N VAL A 369 8.89 -11.30 1.25
CA VAL A 369 8.04 -12.21 2.02
C VAL A 369 7.47 -11.51 3.26
N ALA A 370 8.33 -10.87 4.08
CA ALA A 370 7.90 -10.20 5.30
C ALA A 370 6.90 -9.06 5.00
N PHE A 371 7.16 -8.27 3.97
CA PHE A 371 6.33 -7.15 3.57
C PHE A 371 4.99 -7.59 2.98
N ASN A 372 4.96 -8.59 2.09
CA ASN A 372 3.72 -9.06 1.49
C ASN A 372 2.81 -9.79 2.49
N ILE A 373 3.37 -10.53 3.45
CA ILE A 373 2.57 -11.12 4.52
C ILE A 373 2.05 -10.02 5.47
N GLY A 374 2.93 -9.17 5.97
CA GLY A 374 2.55 -8.18 6.97
C GLY A 374 1.68 -7.06 6.40
N LEU A 375 2.21 -6.26 5.49
CA LEU A 375 1.47 -5.14 4.92
C LEU A 375 0.42 -5.59 3.91
N GLY A 376 0.74 -6.60 3.08
CA GLY A 376 -0.20 -7.11 2.08
C GLY A 376 -1.37 -7.84 2.74
N ILE A 377 -1.15 -9.01 3.32
CA ILE A 377 -2.25 -9.85 3.84
C ILE A 377 -2.87 -9.20 5.09
N VAL A 378 -2.08 -8.94 6.13
CA VAL A 378 -2.61 -8.42 7.40
C VAL A 378 -3.10 -6.97 7.24
N GLY A 379 -2.29 -6.09 6.67
CA GLY A 379 -2.69 -4.70 6.43
C GLY A 379 -3.88 -4.61 5.47
N GLY A 380 -3.83 -5.30 4.33
CA GLY A 380 -4.90 -5.30 3.33
C GLY A 380 -6.24 -5.88 3.82
N SER A 381 -6.24 -6.77 4.81
CA SER A 381 -7.46 -7.27 5.46
C SER A 381 -8.01 -6.34 6.55
N THR A 382 -7.26 -5.31 6.97
CA THR A 382 -7.66 -4.40 8.06
C THR A 382 -9.03 -3.76 7.87
N PRO A 383 -9.40 -3.21 6.69
CA PRO A 383 -10.74 -2.63 6.50
C PRO A 383 -11.87 -3.64 6.71
N MET A 384 -11.69 -4.87 6.24
CA MET A 384 -12.66 -5.95 6.42
C MET A 384 -12.78 -6.32 7.91
N ILE A 385 -11.66 -6.50 8.61
CA ILE A 385 -11.64 -6.86 10.02
C ILE A 385 -12.23 -5.74 10.87
N ALA A 386 -11.91 -4.48 10.57
CA ALA A 386 -12.46 -3.31 11.25
C ALA A 386 -13.99 -3.25 11.14
N THR A 387 -14.52 -3.46 9.93
CA THR A 387 -15.96 -3.50 9.69
C THR A 387 -16.62 -4.67 10.43
N TRP A 388 -16.00 -5.86 10.40
CA TRP A 388 -16.48 -7.03 11.13
C TRP A 388 -16.49 -6.82 12.66
N LEU A 389 -15.45 -6.18 13.20
CA LEU A 389 -15.39 -5.87 14.62
C LEU A 389 -16.51 -4.93 15.07
N ILE A 390 -16.89 -3.95 14.26
CA ILE A 390 -18.04 -3.08 14.54
C ILE A 390 -19.33 -3.90 14.58
N ASP A 391 -19.55 -4.76 13.60
CA ASP A 391 -20.74 -5.60 13.52
C ASP A 391 -20.89 -6.52 14.74
N VAL A 392 -19.83 -7.23 15.12
CA VAL A 392 -19.85 -8.20 16.23
C VAL A 392 -19.90 -7.53 17.59
N SER A 393 -19.22 -6.40 17.77
CA SER A 393 -19.18 -5.68 19.07
C SER A 393 -20.32 -4.73 19.28
N GLY A 394 -21.00 -4.31 18.18
CA GLY A 394 -22.01 -3.24 18.22
C GLY A 394 -21.41 -1.87 18.58
N SER A 395 -20.09 -1.67 18.41
CA SER A 395 -19.41 -0.43 18.76
C SER A 395 -18.55 0.08 17.63
N ASP A 396 -18.82 1.28 17.15
CA ASP A 396 -18.13 1.94 16.05
C ASP A 396 -16.67 2.29 16.40
N ILE A 397 -16.30 2.21 17.68
CA ILE A 397 -14.97 2.48 18.21
C ILE A 397 -14.09 1.22 18.24
N SER A 398 -14.67 0.03 18.04
CA SER A 398 -13.95 -1.24 18.13
C SER A 398 -12.70 -1.35 17.24
N PRO A 399 -12.60 -0.72 16.04
CA PRO A 399 -11.38 -0.72 15.25
C PRO A 399 -10.16 -0.12 15.96
N ALA A 400 -10.35 0.82 16.91
CA ALA A 400 -9.25 1.39 17.68
C ALA A 400 -8.51 0.33 18.52
N TYR A 401 -9.25 -0.61 19.14
CA TYR A 401 -8.64 -1.69 19.93
C TYR A 401 -7.81 -2.64 19.06
N TYR A 402 -8.30 -2.94 17.87
CA TYR A 402 -7.57 -3.72 16.86
C TYR A 402 -6.24 -3.03 16.50
N LEU A 403 -6.29 -1.72 16.24
CA LEU A 403 -5.09 -0.95 15.91
C LEU A 403 -4.09 -0.89 17.07
N ILE A 404 -4.56 -0.72 18.29
CA ILE A 404 -3.68 -0.74 19.48
C ILE A 404 -2.96 -2.09 19.57
N GLY A 405 -3.67 -3.20 19.34
CA GLY A 405 -3.06 -4.53 19.32
C GLY A 405 -1.94 -4.65 18.30
N PHE A 406 -2.18 -4.21 17.05
CA PHE A 406 -1.17 -4.24 15.99
C PHE A 406 -0.06 -3.20 16.19
N ALA A 407 -0.35 -2.06 16.78
CA ALA A 407 0.66 -1.09 17.18
C ALA A 407 1.61 -1.68 18.23
N LEU A 408 1.10 -2.39 19.23
CA LEU A 408 1.92 -3.09 20.23
C LEU A 408 2.81 -4.15 19.58
N LEU A 409 2.30 -4.95 18.65
CA LEU A 409 3.10 -5.92 17.90
C LEU A 409 4.24 -5.24 17.12
N ALA A 410 3.96 -4.12 16.45
CA ALA A 410 4.99 -3.37 15.74
C ALA A 410 6.03 -2.76 16.67
N ILE A 411 5.62 -2.24 17.83
CA ILE A 411 6.55 -1.72 18.86
C ILE A 411 7.47 -2.83 19.36
N VAL A 412 6.91 -3.99 19.71
CA VAL A 412 7.70 -5.17 20.14
C VAL A 412 8.71 -5.54 19.07
N SER A 413 8.28 -5.57 17.79
CA SER A 413 9.20 -5.83 16.68
C SER A 413 10.32 -4.80 16.60
N MET A 414 10.01 -3.50 16.71
CA MET A 414 11.00 -2.42 16.65
C MET A 414 12.02 -2.48 17.82
N LEU A 415 11.57 -2.88 19.00
CA LEU A 415 12.45 -3.09 20.15
C LEU A 415 13.33 -4.36 20.00
N TRP A 416 12.84 -5.34 19.25
CA TRP A 416 13.56 -6.58 18.99
C TRP A 416 14.55 -6.48 17.81
N ILE A 417 14.32 -5.57 16.86
CA ILE A 417 15.22 -5.32 15.74
C ILE A 417 16.46 -4.56 16.20
N THR A 418 17.64 -5.08 15.86
CA THR A 418 18.90 -4.36 16.05
C THR A 418 19.01 -3.25 14.99
N ASP A 419 19.05 -2.00 15.43
CA ASP A 419 19.16 -0.84 14.53
C ASP A 419 20.56 -0.75 13.91
N ARG A 420 20.62 -0.95 12.59
CA ARG A 420 21.85 -0.91 11.80
C ARG A 420 21.96 0.31 10.90
N SER A 421 21.16 1.33 11.17
CA SER A 421 21.12 2.54 10.34
C SER A 421 22.45 3.28 10.21
N ARG A 422 23.40 3.01 11.11
CA ARG A 422 24.74 3.63 11.12
C ARG A 422 25.85 2.66 10.72
N GLU A 423 25.53 1.41 10.38
CA GLU A 423 26.48 0.37 9.99
C GLU A 423 26.51 0.24 8.45
N PRO A 424 27.61 -0.28 7.86
CA PRO A 424 27.59 -0.71 6.46
C PRO A 424 26.50 -1.76 6.20
N LEU A 425 25.97 -1.79 4.98
CA LEU A 425 25.07 -2.88 4.57
C LEU A 425 25.86 -4.20 4.55
N ARG A 426 25.26 -5.24 5.07
CA ARG A 426 25.83 -6.59 5.09
C ARG A 426 25.56 -7.31 3.79
#